data_5cae9acfb0a25e2ff854df567eec7149
#
_entry.id   5cae9acfb0a25e2ff854df567eec7149
#
_cell.length_a   1.000
_cell.length_b   1.000
_cell.length_c   1.000
_cell.angle_alpha   90.00
_cell.angle_beta   90.00
_cell.angle_gamma   90.00
#
_symmetry.space_group_name_H-M   'P 1'
#
loop_
_entity.id
_entity.type
_entity.pdbx_description
1 polymer ?
#
loop_
_entity_poly.entity_id
_entity_poly.type
_entity_poly.pdbx_seq_one_letter_code
_entity_poly.pdbx_strand_id
1 'polypeptide(L)'
;MAKVKKPKYKLLHQYYKYTGFYSFIWEGIRKAIIPTALIVGVLFYVNYKVINLNEGLIYITKNFSDFFIFSVFFASETILGLIPPDIFIAWTKNTDSPLLYLAILAFLSYLGGVLAYFIGMGIAAIPSVNKYLYGKMTKHIINMQKWGGFLIAVGALLPLPFAIACLAAGMI
;
A
#
# COMPACT_ATOMS: atom_id res chain seq x y z
N MET A 1 0.95 -14.35 48.87
CA MET A 1 1.38 -13.23 48.02
C MET A 1 0.59 -13.31 46.73
N ALA A 2 -0.37 -12.40 46.52
CA ALA A 2 -1.19 -12.34 45.31
C ALA A 2 -0.34 -11.80 44.14
N LYS A 3 -0.17 -12.60 43.08
CA LYS A 3 0.46 -12.15 41.82
C LYS A 3 -0.44 -11.11 41.20
N VAL A 4 -0.03 -9.84 41.28
CA VAL A 4 -0.71 -8.71 40.58
C VAL A 4 -0.63 -9.01 39.08
N LYS A 5 -1.75 -9.36 38.47
CA LYS A 5 -1.84 -9.56 37.01
C LYS A 5 -1.57 -8.22 36.33
N LYS A 6 -0.43 -8.12 35.63
CA LYS A 6 -0.11 -6.93 34.81
C LYS A 6 -1.25 -6.70 33.79
N PRO A 7 -1.71 -5.47 33.59
CA PRO A 7 -2.77 -5.16 32.64
C PRO A 7 -2.36 -5.57 31.22
N LYS A 8 -3.31 -6.11 30.46
CA LYS A 8 -3.07 -6.71 29.12
C LYS A 8 -2.29 -5.81 28.17
N TYR A 9 -2.51 -4.49 28.20
CA TYR A 9 -1.79 -3.53 27.35
C TYR A 9 -0.30 -3.44 27.68
N LYS A 10 0.12 -3.58 28.95
CA LYS A 10 1.54 -3.59 29.35
C LYS A 10 2.25 -4.85 28.88
N LEU A 11 1.55 -5.99 28.90
CA LEU A 11 2.08 -7.24 28.38
C LEU A 11 2.23 -7.19 26.85
N LEU A 12 1.25 -6.61 26.17
CA LEU A 12 1.27 -6.41 24.71
C LEU A 12 2.42 -5.48 24.28
N HIS A 13 2.59 -4.35 25.00
CA HIS A 13 3.70 -3.42 24.77
C HIS A 13 5.07 -4.07 25.00
N GLN A 14 5.22 -4.86 26.07
CA GLN A 14 6.44 -5.63 26.34
C GLN A 14 6.72 -6.64 25.22
N TYR A 15 5.71 -7.38 24.78
CA TYR A 15 5.82 -8.32 23.66
C TYR A 15 6.33 -7.64 22.39
N TYR A 16 5.73 -6.51 22.00
CA TYR A 16 6.14 -5.76 20.82
C TYR A 16 7.54 -5.15 20.95
N LYS A 17 7.95 -4.77 22.16
CA LYS A 17 9.32 -4.29 22.42
C LYS A 17 10.35 -5.40 22.28
N TYR A 18 10.08 -6.58 22.85
CA TYR A 18 11.01 -7.73 22.78
C TYR A 18 11.08 -8.36 21.39
N THR A 19 10.02 -8.32 20.62
CA THR A 19 9.99 -8.86 19.25
C THR A 19 10.63 -7.94 18.21
N GLY A 20 11.11 -6.77 18.61
CA GLY A 20 11.74 -5.80 17.69
C GLY A 20 10.75 -5.06 16.78
N PHE A 21 9.45 -5.14 17.08
CA PHE A 21 8.38 -4.54 16.30
C PHE A 21 8.55 -3.03 16.11
N TYR A 22 8.84 -2.30 17.18
CA TYR A 22 9.02 -0.84 17.11
C TYR A 22 10.24 -0.44 16.29
N SER A 23 11.34 -1.19 16.39
CA SER A 23 12.55 -0.95 15.57
C SER A 23 12.28 -1.21 14.10
N PHE A 24 11.52 -2.26 13.79
CA PHE A 24 11.13 -2.60 12.41
C PHE A 24 10.25 -1.50 11.79
N ILE A 25 9.23 -1.02 12.51
CA ILE A 25 8.37 0.08 12.04
C ILE A 25 9.19 1.35 11.85
N TRP A 26 10.01 1.71 12.84
CA TRP A 26 10.82 2.93 12.77
C TRP A 26 11.78 2.92 11.59
N GLU A 27 12.42 1.77 11.34
CA GLU A 27 13.30 1.60 10.19
C GLU A 27 12.54 1.67 8.86
N GLY A 28 11.33 1.10 8.81
CA GLY A 28 10.43 1.19 7.66
C GLY A 28 10.02 2.63 7.37
N ILE A 29 9.53 3.35 8.39
CA ILE A 29 9.13 4.77 8.27
C ILE A 29 10.32 5.63 7.82
N ARG A 30 11.49 5.47 8.44
CA ARG A 30 12.67 6.25 8.09
C ARG A 30 13.11 6.03 6.64
N LYS A 31 13.00 4.80 6.14
CA LYS A 31 13.32 4.48 4.73
C LYS A 31 12.24 4.99 3.76
N ALA A 32 11.00 5.11 4.22
CA ALA A 32 9.88 5.62 3.41
C ALA A 32 9.83 7.15 3.32
N ILE A 33 10.35 7.88 4.30
CA ILE A 33 10.29 9.36 4.35
C ILE A 33 10.91 9.99 3.10
N ILE A 34 12.10 9.53 2.69
CA ILE A 34 12.83 10.13 1.56
C ILE A 34 12.07 9.95 0.24
N PRO A 35 11.66 8.72 -0.18
CA PRO A 35 10.92 8.56 -1.40
C PRO A 35 9.54 9.25 -1.35
N THR A 36 8.85 9.24 -0.21
CA THR A 36 7.57 9.93 -0.05
C THR A 36 7.72 11.44 -0.19
N ALA A 37 8.73 12.04 0.46
CA ALA A 37 9.02 13.46 0.33
C ALA A 37 9.38 13.85 -1.11
N LEU A 38 10.10 12.99 -1.82
CA LEU A 38 10.44 13.22 -3.22
C LEU A 38 9.19 13.16 -4.11
N ILE A 39 8.31 12.18 -3.93
CA ILE A 39 7.04 12.06 -4.66
C ILE A 39 6.17 13.29 -4.41
N VAL A 40 5.98 13.69 -3.15
CA VAL A 40 5.20 14.89 -2.79
C VAL A 40 5.81 16.15 -3.40
N GLY A 41 7.14 16.29 -3.37
CA GLY A 41 7.86 17.40 -3.98
C GLY A 41 7.66 17.48 -5.50
N VAL A 42 7.73 16.34 -6.18
CA VAL A 42 7.48 16.24 -7.62
C VAL A 42 6.03 16.59 -7.95
N LEU A 43 5.06 16.04 -7.20
CA LEU A 43 3.63 16.37 -7.39
C LEU A 43 3.36 17.86 -7.18
N PHE A 44 3.97 18.47 -6.16
CA PHE A 44 3.84 19.91 -5.91
C PHE A 44 4.46 20.75 -7.03
N TYR A 45 5.64 20.33 -7.52
CA TYR A 45 6.30 21.00 -8.64
C TYR A 45 5.48 20.92 -9.94
N VAL A 46 4.93 19.75 -10.26
CA VAL A 46 4.08 19.51 -11.42
C VAL A 46 2.80 20.35 -11.33
N ASN A 47 2.15 20.39 -10.16
CA ASN A 47 0.96 21.21 -9.93
C ASN A 47 1.23 22.70 -10.08
N TYR A 48 2.41 23.16 -9.66
CA TYR A 48 2.76 24.59 -9.70
C TYR A 48 3.23 25.08 -11.09
N LYS A 49 3.96 24.24 -11.84
CA LYS A 49 4.66 24.68 -13.06
C LYS A 49 4.14 24.08 -14.36
N VAL A 50 3.46 22.93 -14.33
CA VAL A 50 3.23 22.14 -15.55
C VAL A 50 1.76 21.98 -15.88
N ILE A 51 0.89 21.65 -14.92
CA ILE A 51 -0.53 21.36 -15.17
C ILE A 51 -1.34 21.76 -13.94
N ASN A 52 -2.41 22.52 -14.13
CA ASN A 52 -3.49 22.66 -13.14
C ASN A 52 -4.16 21.30 -12.98
N LEU A 53 -3.86 20.56 -11.89
CA LEU A 53 -4.43 19.24 -11.64
C LEU A 53 -5.96 19.24 -11.76
N ASN A 54 -6.62 20.32 -11.35
CA ASN A 54 -8.08 20.46 -11.49
C ASN A 54 -8.53 20.48 -12.96
N GLU A 55 -7.84 21.18 -13.84
CA GLU A 55 -8.16 21.22 -15.28
C GLU A 55 -7.92 19.84 -15.92
N GLY A 56 -6.84 19.16 -15.54
CA GLY A 56 -6.56 17.79 -15.95
C GLY A 56 -7.65 16.81 -15.52
N LEU A 57 -8.12 16.90 -14.28
CA LEU A 57 -9.20 16.04 -13.76
C LEU A 57 -10.53 16.30 -14.48
N ILE A 58 -10.87 17.57 -14.75
CA ILE A 58 -12.07 17.94 -15.53
C ILE A 58 -11.95 17.42 -16.97
N TYR A 59 -10.78 17.50 -17.59
CA TYR A 59 -10.54 16.94 -18.92
C TYR A 59 -10.76 15.43 -18.94
N ILE A 60 -10.23 14.70 -17.95
CA ILE A 60 -10.42 13.26 -17.82
C ILE A 60 -11.92 12.91 -17.67
N THR A 61 -12.64 13.62 -16.81
CA THR A 61 -14.08 13.40 -16.59
C THR A 61 -14.91 13.62 -17.84
N LYS A 62 -14.52 14.58 -18.69
CA LYS A 62 -15.26 14.90 -19.92
C LYS A 62 -14.95 13.97 -21.11
N ASN A 63 -13.74 13.41 -21.15
CA ASN A 63 -13.26 12.71 -22.35
C ASN A 63 -13.20 11.18 -22.18
N PHE A 64 -13.24 10.67 -20.95
CA PHE A 64 -13.15 9.23 -20.68
C PHE A 64 -14.41 8.74 -19.96
N SER A 65 -14.84 7.52 -20.31
CA SER A 65 -15.94 6.88 -19.58
C SER A 65 -15.48 6.46 -18.19
N ASP A 66 -16.41 6.46 -17.23
CA ASP A 66 -16.17 6.04 -15.86
C ASP A 66 -15.59 4.61 -15.79
N PHE A 67 -16.13 3.73 -16.65
CA PHE A 67 -15.64 2.34 -16.76
C PHE A 67 -14.15 2.29 -17.15
N PHE A 68 -13.70 3.14 -18.05
CA PHE A 68 -12.29 3.21 -18.44
C PHE A 68 -11.43 3.67 -17.26
N ILE A 69 -11.86 4.70 -16.53
CA ILE A 69 -11.13 5.23 -15.36
C ILE A 69 -11.03 4.16 -14.27
N PHE A 70 -12.11 3.45 -13.96
CA PHE A 70 -12.10 2.33 -13.01
C PHE A 70 -11.18 1.20 -13.47
N SER A 71 -11.15 0.89 -14.76
CA SER A 71 -10.27 -0.15 -15.31
C SER A 71 -8.79 0.22 -15.17
N VAL A 72 -8.43 1.47 -15.47
CA VAL A 72 -7.07 2.00 -15.30
C VAL A 72 -6.66 2.00 -13.83
N PHE A 73 -7.56 2.43 -12.94
CA PHE A 73 -7.34 2.38 -11.50
C PHE A 73 -7.07 0.95 -11.02
N PHE A 74 -7.95 0.01 -11.38
CA PHE A 74 -7.82 -1.40 -10.99
C PHE A 74 -6.53 -2.03 -11.51
N ALA A 75 -6.17 -1.78 -12.77
CA ALA A 75 -4.90 -2.25 -13.34
C ALA A 75 -3.70 -1.66 -12.60
N SER A 76 -3.74 -0.36 -12.28
CA SER A 76 -2.71 0.30 -11.49
C SER A 76 -2.55 -0.33 -10.12
N GLU A 77 -3.64 -0.53 -9.38
CA GLU A 77 -3.64 -1.16 -8.05
C GLU A 77 -3.17 -2.61 -8.06
N THR A 78 -3.39 -3.32 -9.19
CA THR A 78 -2.95 -4.72 -9.34
C THR A 78 -1.46 -4.83 -9.63
N ILE A 79 -0.89 -3.92 -10.45
CA ILE A 79 0.46 -4.08 -10.99
C ILE A 79 1.53 -3.41 -10.11
N LEU A 80 1.31 -2.65 -9.13
CA LEU A 80 2.28 -2.05 -8.20
C LEU A 80 1.81 -0.69 -7.65
N GLY A 81 0.58 -0.28 -7.91
CA GLY A 81 0.10 1.05 -7.52
C GLY A 81 0.86 2.14 -8.27
N LEU A 82 1.05 1.99 -9.57
CA LEU A 82 1.84 2.89 -10.41
C LEU A 82 1.31 4.32 -10.43
N ILE A 83 -0.02 4.46 -10.35
CA ILE A 83 -0.69 5.76 -10.32
C ILE A 83 -1.18 6.00 -8.90
N PRO A 84 -0.82 7.13 -8.26
CA PRO A 84 -1.29 7.44 -6.92
C PRO A 84 -2.82 7.43 -6.85
N PRO A 85 -3.43 6.71 -5.89
CA PRO A 85 -4.88 6.64 -5.73
C PRO A 85 -5.53 8.01 -5.47
N ASP A 86 -4.76 8.96 -4.94
CA ASP A 86 -5.22 10.33 -4.66
C ASP A 86 -5.77 11.04 -5.90
N ILE A 87 -5.22 10.75 -7.09
CA ILE A 87 -5.70 11.32 -8.36
C ILE A 87 -7.11 10.84 -8.66
N PHE A 88 -7.39 9.55 -8.45
CA PHE A 88 -8.72 8.98 -8.65
C PHE A 88 -9.70 9.45 -7.59
N ILE A 89 -9.27 9.57 -6.33
CA ILE A 89 -10.06 10.13 -5.25
C ILE A 89 -10.44 11.60 -5.56
N ALA A 90 -9.49 12.39 -6.05
CA ALA A 90 -9.76 13.77 -6.45
C ALA A 90 -10.72 13.85 -7.65
N TRP A 91 -10.63 12.88 -8.58
CA TRP A 91 -11.54 12.78 -9.72
C TRP A 91 -13.00 12.57 -9.29
N THR A 92 -13.26 11.78 -8.23
CA THR A 92 -14.64 11.52 -7.76
C THR A 92 -15.40 12.79 -7.38
N LYS A 93 -14.70 13.88 -7.01
CA LYS A 93 -15.33 15.17 -6.67
C LYS A 93 -16.09 15.80 -7.86
N ASN A 94 -15.73 15.43 -9.08
CA ASN A 94 -16.32 15.95 -10.31
C ASN A 94 -17.42 15.03 -10.88
N THR A 95 -17.83 14.01 -10.14
CA THR A 95 -18.88 13.05 -10.53
C THR A 95 -20.19 13.35 -9.81
N ASP A 96 -21.30 12.85 -10.35
CA ASP A 96 -22.65 13.08 -9.80
C ASP A 96 -22.85 12.46 -8.40
N SER A 97 -22.11 11.39 -8.07
CA SER A 97 -22.24 10.66 -6.81
C SER A 97 -20.86 10.35 -6.20
N PRO A 98 -20.14 11.32 -5.64
CA PRO A 98 -18.75 11.16 -5.18
C PRO A 98 -18.54 10.01 -4.18
N LEU A 99 -19.49 9.84 -3.23
CA LEU A 99 -19.40 8.78 -2.22
C LEU A 99 -19.53 7.38 -2.82
N LEU A 100 -20.40 7.20 -3.81
CA LEU A 100 -20.58 5.92 -4.49
C LEU A 100 -19.33 5.56 -5.29
N TYR A 101 -18.78 6.51 -6.03
CA TYR A 101 -17.54 6.33 -6.80
C TYR A 101 -16.35 6.03 -5.89
N LEU A 102 -16.27 6.72 -4.75
CA LEU A 102 -15.24 6.44 -3.74
C LEU A 102 -15.37 5.02 -3.17
N ALA A 103 -16.59 4.55 -2.91
CA ALA A 103 -16.84 3.19 -2.44
C ALA A 103 -16.44 2.14 -3.50
N ILE A 104 -16.72 2.41 -4.79
CA ILE A 104 -16.29 1.56 -5.90
C ILE A 104 -14.77 1.52 -6.00
N LEU A 105 -14.07 2.66 -5.91
CA LEU A 105 -12.61 2.71 -5.91
C LEU A 105 -12.03 1.91 -4.74
N ALA A 106 -12.58 2.05 -3.53
CA ALA A 106 -12.13 1.29 -2.36
C ALA A 106 -12.30 -0.22 -2.56
N PHE A 107 -13.42 -0.65 -3.16
CA PHE A 107 -13.66 -2.05 -3.48
C PHE A 107 -12.69 -2.57 -4.56
N LEU A 108 -12.45 -1.79 -5.61
CA LEU A 108 -11.49 -2.13 -6.67
C LEU A 108 -10.05 -2.19 -6.14
N SER A 109 -9.66 -1.28 -5.24
CA SER A 109 -8.35 -1.31 -4.58
C SER A 109 -8.19 -2.60 -3.75
N TYR A 110 -9.23 -3.00 -3.00
CA TYR A 110 -9.22 -4.27 -2.29
C TYR A 110 -9.02 -5.47 -3.23
N LEU A 111 -9.80 -5.55 -4.32
CA LEU A 111 -9.68 -6.62 -5.32
C LEU A 111 -8.29 -6.58 -6.00
N GLY A 112 -7.77 -5.41 -6.33
CA GLY A 112 -6.43 -5.21 -6.86
C GLY A 112 -5.35 -5.75 -5.92
N GLY A 113 -5.47 -5.47 -4.62
CA GLY A 113 -4.60 -6.02 -3.59
C GLY A 113 -4.65 -7.54 -3.47
N VAL A 114 -5.85 -8.13 -3.57
CA VAL A 114 -6.01 -9.60 -3.58
C VAL A 114 -5.34 -10.21 -4.80
N LEU A 115 -5.50 -9.62 -6.00
CA LEU A 115 -4.81 -10.09 -7.20
C LEU A 115 -3.29 -9.90 -7.09
N ALA A 116 -2.82 -8.77 -6.58
CA ALA A 116 -1.40 -8.54 -6.33
C ALA A 116 -0.80 -9.61 -5.40
N TYR A 117 -1.55 -10.03 -4.36
CA TYR A 117 -1.15 -11.14 -3.49
C TYR A 117 -0.99 -12.45 -4.25
N PHE A 118 -1.95 -12.83 -5.10
CA PHE A 118 -1.85 -14.05 -5.92
C PHE A 118 -0.72 -13.97 -6.95
N ILE A 119 -0.49 -12.80 -7.54
CA ILE A 119 0.66 -12.56 -8.42
C ILE A 119 1.96 -12.77 -7.64
N GLY A 120 2.07 -12.23 -6.42
CA GLY A 120 3.22 -12.42 -5.53
C GLY A 120 3.48 -13.90 -5.26
N MET A 121 2.44 -14.67 -4.94
CA MET A 121 2.52 -16.12 -4.73
C MET A 121 3.02 -16.85 -5.99
N GLY A 122 2.51 -16.49 -7.18
CA GLY A 122 2.97 -17.03 -8.46
C GLY A 122 4.44 -16.72 -8.76
N ILE A 123 4.89 -15.49 -8.46
CA ILE A 123 6.29 -15.08 -8.62
C ILE A 123 7.20 -15.88 -7.67
N ALA A 124 6.78 -16.08 -6.42
CA ALA A 124 7.54 -16.85 -5.44
C ALA A 124 7.65 -18.34 -5.81
N ALA A 125 6.71 -18.88 -6.59
CA ALA A 125 6.77 -20.26 -7.09
C ALA A 125 7.87 -20.47 -8.15
N ILE A 126 8.42 -19.40 -8.73
CA ILE A 126 9.52 -19.50 -9.71
C ILE A 126 10.80 -19.93 -8.97
N PRO A 127 11.47 -21.05 -9.37
CA PRO A 127 12.61 -21.62 -8.63
C PRO A 127 13.76 -20.63 -8.41
N SER A 128 14.07 -19.79 -9.39
CA SER A 128 15.14 -18.80 -9.27
C SER A 128 14.84 -17.72 -8.25
N VAL A 129 13.58 -17.26 -8.19
CA VAL A 129 13.12 -16.25 -7.21
C VAL A 129 13.07 -16.85 -5.83
N ASN A 130 12.54 -18.06 -5.69
CA ASN A 130 12.46 -18.80 -4.44
C ASN A 130 13.86 -18.99 -3.82
N LYS A 131 14.83 -19.45 -4.63
CA LYS A 131 16.23 -19.61 -4.18
C LYS A 131 16.85 -18.30 -3.71
N TYR A 132 16.56 -17.19 -4.37
CA TYR A 132 17.04 -15.86 -3.98
C TYR A 132 16.39 -15.38 -2.67
N LEU A 133 15.08 -15.51 -2.56
CA LEU A 133 14.32 -15.11 -1.38
C LEU A 133 14.79 -15.88 -0.14
N TYR A 134 14.79 -17.20 -0.20
CA TYR A 134 15.17 -18.04 0.94
C TYR A 134 16.69 -18.16 1.16
N GLY A 135 17.52 -17.77 0.18
CA GLY A 135 18.97 -17.72 0.34
C GLY A 135 19.49 -16.42 0.96
N LYS A 136 19.16 -15.28 0.36
CA LYS A 136 19.70 -13.98 0.78
C LYS A 136 18.79 -13.18 1.73
N MET A 137 17.48 -13.41 1.71
CA MET A 137 16.49 -12.62 2.44
C MET A 137 15.83 -13.37 3.61
N THR A 138 16.35 -14.52 3.99
CA THR A 138 15.75 -15.38 5.03
C THR A 138 15.38 -14.65 6.32
N LYS A 139 16.27 -13.77 6.83
CA LYS A 139 15.98 -12.98 8.04
C LYS A 139 14.79 -12.03 7.86
N HIS A 140 14.69 -11.39 6.69
CA HIS A 140 13.58 -10.48 6.38
C HIS A 140 12.29 -11.26 6.20
N ILE A 141 12.33 -12.42 5.53
CA ILE A 141 11.17 -13.29 5.31
C ILE A 141 10.61 -13.80 6.64
N ILE A 142 11.44 -14.30 7.56
CA ILE A 142 10.98 -14.76 8.87
C ILE A 142 10.28 -13.64 9.66
N ASN A 143 10.81 -12.41 9.60
CA ASN A 143 10.18 -11.28 10.24
C ASN A 143 8.87 -10.89 9.54
N MET A 144 8.79 -10.98 8.22
CA MET A 144 7.59 -10.70 7.45
C MET A 144 6.51 -11.78 7.64
N GLN A 145 6.86 -13.07 7.70
CA GLN A 145 5.91 -14.13 8.03
C GLN A 145 5.28 -13.93 9.42
N LYS A 146 6.08 -13.43 10.36
CA LYS A 146 5.63 -13.14 11.72
C LYS A 146 4.65 -11.96 11.78
N TRP A 147 4.76 -11.02 10.84
CA TRP A 147 4.07 -9.73 10.85
C TRP A 147 3.27 -9.44 9.57
N GLY A 148 3.11 -10.43 8.66
CA GLY A 148 2.56 -10.22 7.31
C GLY A 148 1.18 -9.54 7.29
N GLY A 149 0.22 -10.02 8.09
CA GLY A 149 -1.08 -9.38 8.20
C GLY A 149 -1.02 -7.95 8.75
N PHE A 150 -0.10 -7.69 9.68
CA PHE A 150 0.12 -6.34 10.20
C PHE A 150 0.82 -5.44 9.18
N LEU A 151 1.73 -5.96 8.37
CA LEU A 151 2.36 -5.21 7.27
C LEU A 151 1.36 -4.75 6.22
N ILE A 152 0.39 -5.60 5.90
CA ILE A 152 -0.72 -5.23 5.00
C ILE A 152 -1.53 -4.09 5.62
N ALA A 153 -1.90 -4.20 6.91
CA ALA A 153 -2.65 -3.16 7.61
C ALA A 153 -1.88 -1.84 7.70
N VAL A 154 -0.57 -1.91 7.98
CA VAL A 154 0.30 -0.72 8.01
C VAL A 154 0.51 -0.16 6.61
N GLY A 155 0.66 -1.00 5.58
CA GLY A 155 0.76 -0.57 4.18
C GLY A 155 -0.50 0.15 3.71
N ALA A 156 -1.68 -0.25 4.21
CA ALA A 156 -2.95 0.43 3.91
C ALA A 156 -3.10 1.79 4.64
N LEU A 157 -2.42 1.98 5.77
CA LEU A 157 -2.47 3.22 6.57
C LEU A 157 -1.36 4.21 6.23
N LEU A 158 -0.24 3.73 5.71
CA LEU A 158 0.88 4.57 5.28
C LEU A 158 0.73 4.91 3.80
N PRO A 159 1.31 6.02 3.32
CA PRO A 159 1.34 6.38 1.90
C PRO A 159 2.33 5.48 1.12
N LEU A 160 2.23 4.19 1.33
CA LEU A 160 2.94 3.16 0.58
C LEU A 160 1.97 2.55 -0.42
N PRO A 161 2.40 2.21 -1.64
CA PRO A 161 1.54 1.50 -2.58
C PRO A 161 1.04 0.20 -1.96
N PHE A 162 -0.26 0.14 -1.67
CA PHE A 162 -0.92 -1.01 -1.03
C PHE A 162 -0.65 -2.32 -1.80
N ALA A 163 -0.65 -2.25 -3.13
CA ALA A 163 -0.34 -3.37 -4.00
C ALA A 163 1.04 -3.99 -3.73
N ILE A 164 2.07 -3.17 -3.45
CA ILE A 164 3.41 -3.67 -3.13
C ILE A 164 3.40 -4.46 -1.83
N ALA A 165 2.68 -3.99 -0.81
CA ALA A 165 2.55 -4.72 0.45
C ALA A 165 1.85 -6.07 0.27
N CYS A 166 0.77 -6.11 -0.53
CA CYS A 166 0.04 -7.32 -0.85
C CYS A 166 0.89 -8.31 -1.68
N LEU A 167 1.60 -7.82 -2.70
CA LEU A 167 2.50 -8.62 -3.52
C LEU A 167 3.62 -9.24 -2.67
N ALA A 168 4.27 -8.43 -1.83
CA ALA A 168 5.30 -8.91 -0.93
C ALA A 168 4.77 -9.95 0.08
N ALA A 169 3.55 -9.76 0.60
CA ALA A 169 2.90 -10.74 1.48
C ALA A 169 2.60 -12.06 0.75
N GLY A 170 2.24 -12.00 -0.54
CA GLY A 170 2.03 -13.18 -1.37
C GLY A 170 3.31 -13.94 -1.69
N MET A 171 4.47 -13.27 -1.68
CA MET A 171 5.78 -13.90 -1.95
C MET A 171 6.35 -14.66 -0.74
N ILE A 172 5.74 -14.58 0.44
CA ILE A 172 6.20 -15.11 1.72
C ILE A 172 5.32 -16.26 2.19
#